data_5bf38af80131923955865a70ae61d0cf
#
_entry.id   5bf38af80131923955865a70ae61d0cf
#
_cell.length_a   1.000
_cell.length_b   1.000
_cell.length_c   1.000
_cell.angle_alpha   90.00
_cell.angle_beta   90.00
_cell.angle_gamma   90.00
#
_symmetry.space_group_name_H-M   'P 1'
#
loop_
_entity.id
_entity.type
_entity.pdbx_description
1 polymer ?
#
loop_
_entity_poly.entity_id
_entity_poly.type
_entity_poly.pdbx_seq_one_letter_code
_entity_poly.pdbx_strand_id
1 'polypeptide(L)'
;MATMAAEPVFVDTNVLVYAHVAEAPWHQEAQEAIADHEAAGAPLWISRQVLREYMVSLTRPQQFPIPPELTTVVAQVQQFQQRFHVANEGPEVTTRLLALLLEVPTRGRRIHDANIVATMLVYGVRRLLTNNTDDFVRFAAFIEVIPLVPPPASEPPPSA
;
A
#
# COMPACT_ATOMS: atom_id res chain seq x y z
N MET A 1 -2.66 -32.61 -6.03
CA MET A 1 -3.44 -31.36 -6.10
C MET A 1 -2.46 -30.19 -6.16
N ALA A 2 -2.55 -29.39 -7.20
CA ALA A 2 -1.78 -28.15 -7.24
C ALA A 2 -2.35 -27.20 -6.18
N THR A 3 -1.53 -26.84 -5.20
CA THR A 3 -1.87 -25.79 -4.26
C THR A 3 -1.92 -24.49 -5.06
N MET A 4 -3.08 -23.85 -5.15
CA MET A 4 -3.20 -22.53 -5.76
C MET A 4 -2.27 -21.58 -5.01
N ALA A 5 -1.33 -20.96 -5.72
CA ALA A 5 -0.50 -19.93 -5.13
C ALA A 5 -1.40 -18.78 -4.64
N ALA A 6 -1.10 -18.25 -3.46
CA ALA A 6 -1.86 -17.11 -2.95
C ALA A 6 -1.67 -15.90 -3.89
N GLU A 7 -2.76 -15.15 -4.09
CA GLU A 7 -2.71 -13.98 -4.96
C GLU A 7 -1.76 -12.91 -4.41
N PRO A 8 -1.04 -12.21 -5.29
CA PRO A 8 -0.14 -11.15 -4.86
C PRO A 8 -0.89 -9.99 -4.22
N VAL A 9 -0.22 -9.34 -3.26
CA VAL A 9 -0.74 -8.18 -2.53
C VAL A 9 0.22 -7.02 -2.66
N PHE A 10 -0.30 -5.88 -3.06
CA PHE A 10 0.44 -4.62 -3.06
C PHE A 10 0.28 -3.94 -1.70
N VAL A 11 1.38 -3.46 -1.13
CA VAL A 11 1.41 -2.83 0.19
C VAL A 11 1.57 -1.32 0.03
N ASP A 12 0.61 -0.57 0.54
CA ASP A 12 0.64 0.90 0.50
C ASP A 12 1.64 1.47 1.51
N THR A 13 2.10 2.68 1.26
CA THR A 13 3.10 3.39 2.06
C THR A 13 2.73 3.47 3.54
N ASN A 14 1.46 3.80 3.86
CA ASN A 14 1.02 3.93 5.25
C ASN A 14 1.23 2.64 6.05
N VAL A 15 1.01 1.49 5.44
CA VAL A 15 1.21 0.19 6.10
C VAL A 15 2.68 -0.03 6.45
N LEU A 16 3.60 0.32 5.53
CA LEU A 16 5.04 0.22 5.79
C LEU A 16 5.48 1.16 6.90
N VAL A 17 4.98 2.40 6.90
CA VAL A 17 5.28 3.38 7.97
C VAL A 17 4.82 2.84 9.32
N TYR A 18 3.57 2.37 9.40
CA TYR A 18 3.03 1.83 10.66
C TYR A 18 3.80 0.60 11.14
N ALA A 19 4.17 -0.29 10.25
CA ALA A 19 4.90 -1.51 10.62
C ALA A 19 6.31 -1.25 11.16
N HIS A 20 6.93 -0.12 10.80
CA HIS A 20 8.33 0.17 11.11
C HIS A 20 8.55 1.34 12.08
N VAL A 21 7.49 2.01 12.51
CA VAL A 21 7.54 3.08 13.51
C VAL A 21 6.78 2.63 14.75
N ALA A 22 7.49 2.36 15.83
CA ALA A 22 6.92 1.75 17.04
C ALA A 22 5.80 2.61 17.67
N GLU A 23 5.89 3.93 17.57
CA GLU A 23 4.92 4.88 18.10
C GLU A 23 3.76 5.18 17.14
N ALA A 24 3.80 4.60 15.94
CA ALA A 24 2.73 4.83 14.96
C ALA A 24 1.44 4.14 15.40
N PRO A 25 0.28 4.74 15.09
CA PRO A 25 -0.98 4.05 15.24
C PRO A 25 -0.97 2.79 14.34
N TRP A 26 -1.66 1.75 14.77
CA TRP A 26 -1.76 0.50 13.98
C TRP A 26 -0.42 -0.20 13.73
N HIS A 27 0.59 0.05 14.57
CA HIS A 27 1.92 -0.58 14.43
C HIS A 27 1.83 -2.10 14.46
N GLN A 28 1.16 -2.66 15.46
CA GLN A 28 1.01 -4.10 15.60
C GLN A 28 0.17 -4.69 14.46
N GLU A 29 -0.96 -4.06 14.14
CA GLU A 29 -1.86 -4.49 13.07
C GLU A 29 -1.15 -4.52 11.71
N ALA A 30 -0.30 -3.52 11.43
CA ALA A 30 0.47 -3.47 10.20
C ALA A 30 1.51 -4.60 10.13
N GLN A 31 2.21 -4.86 11.22
CA GLN A 31 3.16 -5.99 11.29
C GLN A 31 2.46 -7.34 11.11
N GLU A 32 1.34 -7.54 11.79
CA GLU A 32 0.55 -8.77 11.69
C GLU A 32 -0.01 -8.97 10.29
N ALA A 33 -0.56 -7.92 9.66
CA ALA A 33 -1.12 -8.01 8.31
C ALA A 33 -0.06 -8.42 7.28
N ILE A 34 1.13 -7.82 7.33
CA ILE A 34 2.24 -8.19 6.44
C ILE A 34 2.66 -9.65 6.70
N ALA A 35 2.84 -10.03 7.96
CA ALA A 35 3.24 -11.38 8.34
C ALA A 35 2.20 -12.43 7.93
N ASP A 36 0.92 -12.14 8.05
CA ASP A 36 -0.16 -13.06 7.69
C ASP A 36 -0.20 -13.31 6.18
N HIS A 37 -0.03 -12.28 5.36
CA HIS A 37 0.07 -12.44 3.90
C HIS A 37 1.32 -13.22 3.49
N GLU A 38 2.46 -12.96 4.12
CA GLU A 38 3.69 -13.72 3.89
C GLU A 38 3.51 -15.20 4.28
N ALA A 39 2.92 -15.47 5.43
CA ALA A 39 2.64 -16.83 5.90
C ALA A 39 1.67 -17.59 4.97
N ALA A 40 0.74 -16.89 4.35
CA ALA A 40 -0.17 -17.43 3.35
C ALA A 40 0.50 -17.68 1.99
N GLY A 41 1.77 -17.29 1.82
CA GLY A 41 2.52 -17.44 0.57
C GLY A 41 2.18 -16.40 -0.49
N ALA A 42 1.54 -15.29 -0.14
CA ALA A 42 1.25 -14.22 -1.07
C ALA A 42 2.53 -13.46 -1.44
N PRO A 43 2.85 -13.30 -2.73
CA PRO A 43 3.91 -12.37 -3.14
C PRO A 43 3.55 -10.95 -2.73
N LEU A 44 4.43 -10.28 -2.00
CA LEU A 44 4.23 -8.90 -1.56
C LEU A 44 4.93 -7.94 -2.50
N TRP A 45 4.19 -6.95 -2.98
CA TRP A 45 4.63 -5.95 -3.93
C TRP A 45 4.59 -4.55 -3.34
N ILE A 46 5.55 -3.75 -3.73
CA ILE A 46 5.59 -2.30 -3.56
C ILE A 46 6.05 -1.66 -4.88
N SER A 47 6.09 -0.35 -4.94
CA SER A 47 6.63 0.36 -6.11
C SER A 47 7.72 1.35 -5.73
N ARG A 48 8.40 1.90 -6.74
CA ARG A 48 9.36 2.98 -6.55
C ARG A 48 8.69 4.21 -5.91
N GLN A 49 7.44 4.49 -6.26
CA GLN A 49 6.66 5.56 -5.62
C GLN A 49 6.51 5.30 -4.12
N VAL A 50 6.14 4.10 -3.71
CA VAL A 50 5.99 3.73 -2.30
C VAL A 50 7.30 3.93 -1.53
N LEU A 51 8.44 3.56 -2.11
CA LEU A 51 9.75 3.80 -1.48
C LEU A 51 10.01 5.30 -1.27
N ARG A 52 9.72 6.14 -2.26
CA ARG A 52 9.88 7.59 -2.13
C ARG A 52 8.94 8.19 -1.10
N GLU A 53 7.68 7.79 -1.10
CA GLU A 53 6.68 8.26 -0.13
C GLU A 53 7.04 7.84 1.30
N TYR A 54 7.57 6.64 1.49
CA TYR A 54 8.08 6.18 2.77
C TYR A 54 9.21 7.10 3.28
N MET A 55 10.21 7.38 2.44
CA MET A 55 11.30 8.29 2.80
C MET A 55 10.80 9.69 3.14
N VAL A 56 9.86 10.23 2.36
CA VAL A 56 9.25 11.54 2.63
C VAL A 56 8.53 11.52 3.98
N SER A 57 7.76 10.49 4.26
CA SER A 57 7.00 10.38 5.52
C SER A 57 7.92 10.35 6.75
N LEU A 58 9.03 9.63 6.69
CA LEU A 58 9.93 9.48 7.84
C LEU A 58 10.92 10.63 8.03
N THR A 59 11.12 11.45 7.01
CA THR A 59 12.06 12.56 7.05
C THR A 59 11.41 13.94 7.24
N ARG A 60 10.09 14.00 7.32
CA ARG A 60 9.38 15.25 7.61
C ARG A 60 9.65 15.69 9.05
N PRO A 61 10.14 16.94 9.27
CA PRO A 61 10.56 17.39 10.59
C PRO A 61 9.46 17.41 11.66
N GLN A 62 8.20 17.44 11.28
CA GLN A 62 7.05 17.62 12.17
C GLN A 62 6.24 16.34 12.42
N GLN A 63 6.65 15.22 11.83
CA GLN A 63 5.86 14.00 11.90
C GLN A 63 6.11 13.19 13.17
N PHE A 64 7.31 13.28 13.74
CA PHE A 64 7.71 12.52 14.92
C PHE A 64 8.40 13.43 15.93
N PRO A 65 8.20 13.21 17.24
CA PRO A 65 8.92 13.97 18.28
C PRO A 65 10.44 13.84 18.16
N ILE A 66 10.91 12.66 17.78
CA ILE A 66 12.31 12.36 17.46
C ILE A 66 12.32 11.74 16.07
N PRO A 67 12.67 12.48 15.02
CA PRO A 67 12.74 11.92 13.68
C PRO A 67 13.85 10.86 13.60
N PRO A 68 13.64 9.77 12.85
CA PRO A 68 14.67 8.77 12.66
C PRO A 68 15.87 9.35 11.90
N GLU A 69 17.05 8.83 12.18
CA GLU A 69 18.26 9.17 11.45
C GLU A 69 18.12 8.80 9.97
N LEU A 70 18.59 9.65 9.07
CA LEU A 70 18.49 9.42 7.63
C LEU A 70 19.16 8.10 7.22
N THR A 71 20.28 7.76 7.85
CA THR A 71 20.97 6.48 7.63
C THR A 71 20.09 5.28 7.96
N THR A 72 19.28 5.37 9.00
CA THR A 72 18.30 4.33 9.38
C THR A 72 17.20 4.20 8.32
N VAL A 73 16.68 5.31 7.83
CA VAL A 73 15.66 5.32 6.77
C VAL A 73 16.20 4.69 5.49
N VAL A 74 17.43 5.05 5.09
CA VAL A 74 18.08 4.48 3.90
C VAL A 74 18.29 2.97 4.05
N ALA A 75 18.78 2.52 5.20
CA ALA A 75 18.96 1.08 5.47
C ALA A 75 17.64 0.32 5.40
N GLN A 76 16.56 0.91 5.91
CA GLN A 76 15.22 0.28 5.86
C GLN A 76 14.71 0.17 4.42
N VAL A 77 14.91 1.20 3.60
CA VAL A 77 14.53 1.15 2.18
C VAL A 77 15.33 0.07 1.42
N GLN A 78 16.60 -0.10 1.72
CA GLN A 78 17.41 -1.18 1.16
C GLN A 78 16.84 -2.56 1.54
N GLN A 79 16.41 -2.74 2.78
CA GLN A 79 15.75 -3.98 3.22
C GLN A 79 14.43 -4.22 2.49
N PHE A 80 13.62 -3.19 2.26
CA PHE A 80 12.38 -3.33 1.49
C PHE A 80 12.65 -3.85 0.07
N GLN A 81 13.69 -3.35 -0.57
CA GLN A 81 14.05 -3.81 -1.92
C GLN A 81 14.46 -5.29 -1.96
N GLN A 82 14.93 -5.84 -0.87
CA GLN A 82 15.27 -7.27 -0.74
C GLN A 82 14.07 -8.13 -0.37
N ARG A 83 13.17 -7.57 0.45
CA ARG A 83 12.02 -8.30 1.01
C ARG A 83 10.82 -8.33 0.05
N PHE A 84 10.54 -7.23 -0.63
CA PHE A 84 9.37 -7.06 -1.50
C PHE A 84 9.75 -7.14 -2.97
N HIS A 85 8.80 -7.54 -3.81
CA HIS A 85 8.88 -7.29 -5.24
C HIS A 85 8.67 -5.79 -5.48
N VAL A 86 9.57 -5.14 -6.18
CA VAL A 86 9.51 -3.71 -6.44
C VAL A 86 9.13 -3.45 -7.89
N ALA A 87 7.93 -2.92 -8.10
CA ALA A 87 7.45 -2.53 -9.41
C ALA A 87 8.19 -1.26 -9.89
N ASN A 88 8.65 -1.29 -11.13
CA ASN A 88 9.24 -0.13 -11.79
C ASN A 88 8.14 0.66 -12.52
N GLU A 89 8.19 1.98 -12.41
CA GLU A 89 7.24 2.87 -13.05
C GLU A 89 7.78 3.30 -14.43
N GLY A 90 7.74 2.37 -15.37
CA GLY A 90 8.17 2.61 -16.75
C GLY A 90 7.10 3.28 -17.63
N PRO A 91 7.37 3.44 -18.95
CA PRO A 91 6.41 4.06 -19.88
C PRO A 91 5.04 3.38 -19.91
N GLU A 92 4.99 2.08 -19.73
CA GLU A 92 3.74 1.31 -19.69
C GLU A 92 2.85 1.70 -18.50
N VAL A 93 3.44 2.05 -17.36
CA VAL A 93 2.69 2.56 -16.20
C VAL A 93 2.08 3.93 -16.53
N THR A 94 2.85 4.82 -17.15
CA THR A 94 2.32 6.12 -17.58
C THR A 94 1.17 5.96 -18.57
N THR A 95 1.30 5.08 -19.55
CA THR A 95 0.23 4.79 -20.53
C THR A 95 -1.03 4.30 -19.80
N ARG A 96 -0.89 3.39 -18.86
CA ARG A 96 -2.02 2.87 -18.08
C ARG A 96 -2.63 3.93 -17.18
N LEU A 97 -1.80 4.79 -16.55
CA LEU A 97 -2.27 5.92 -15.74
C LEU A 97 -3.15 6.87 -16.57
N LEU A 98 -2.69 7.26 -17.75
CA LEU A 98 -3.45 8.17 -18.61
C LEU A 98 -4.81 7.59 -18.99
N ALA A 99 -4.87 6.30 -19.34
CA ALA A 99 -6.12 5.61 -19.60
C ALA A 99 -7.02 5.56 -18.35
N LEU A 100 -6.46 5.25 -17.20
CA LEU A 100 -7.20 5.16 -15.94
C LEU A 100 -7.81 6.50 -15.53
N LEU A 101 -7.11 7.62 -15.74
CA LEU A 101 -7.62 8.97 -15.44
C LEU A 101 -8.83 9.35 -16.29
N LEU A 102 -8.95 8.80 -17.50
CA LEU A 102 -10.12 9.00 -18.36
C LEU A 102 -11.29 8.11 -17.94
N GLU A 103 -11.00 6.88 -17.48
CA GLU A 103 -12.01 5.93 -16.99
C GLU A 103 -12.55 6.34 -15.61
N VAL A 104 -11.65 6.79 -14.72
CA VAL A 104 -11.97 7.25 -13.37
C VAL A 104 -11.38 8.65 -13.19
N PRO A 105 -12.14 9.71 -13.50
CA PRO A 105 -11.63 11.07 -13.42
C PRO A 105 -11.06 11.39 -12.04
N THR A 106 -9.76 11.69 -12.01
CA THR A 106 -8.99 11.90 -10.79
C THR A 106 -8.08 13.11 -10.97
N ARG A 107 -8.02 13.99 -9.97
CA ARG A 107 -7.31 15.27 -10.06
C ARG A 107 -6.42 15.53 -8.85
N GLY A 108 -5.43 16.39 -9.05
CA GLY A 108 -4.56 16.88 -8.00
C GLY A 108 -3.75 15.75 -7.35
N ARG A 109 -3.58 15.80 -6.05
CA ARG A 109 -2.75 14.83 -5.30
C ARG A 109 -3.24 13.39 -5.43
N ARG A 110 -4.52 13.18 -5.72
CA ARG A 110 -5.11 11.85 -5.91
C ARG A 110 -4.61 11.16 -7.18
N ILE A 111 -3.93 11.86 -8.07
CA ILE A 111 -3.21 11.24 -9.21
C ILE A 111 -2.11 10.29 -8.71
N HIS A 112 -1.51 10.54 -7.55
CA HIS A 112 -0.55 9.61 -6.96
C HIS A 112 -1.20 8.27 -6.59
N ASP A 113 -2.44 8.30 -6.09
CA ASP A 113 -3.21 7.08 -5.79
C ASP A 113 -3.57 6.34 -7.08
N ALA A 114 -3.99 7.08 -8.11
CA ALA A 114 -4.24 6.52 -9.44
C ALA A 114 -2.97 5.88 -10.04
N ASN A 115 -1.79 6.47 -9.80
CA ASN A 115 -0.53 5.91 -10.28
C ASN A 115 -0.17 4.59 -9.56
N ILE A 116 -0.47 4.46 -8.29
CA ILE A 116 -0.34 3.18 -7.57
C ILE A 116 -1.23 2.12 -8.24
N VAL A 117 -2.49 2.44 -8.51
CA VAL A 117 -3.42 1.52 -9.17
C VAL A 117 -2.95 1.17 -10.58
N ALA A 118 -2.52 2.15 -11.38
CA ALA A 118 -1.96 1.91 -12.71
C ALA A 118 -0.75 0.97 -12.67
N THR A 119 0.15 1.18 -11.71
CA THR A 119 1.31 0.30 -11.49
C THR A 119 0.87 -1.12 -11.15
N MET A 120 -0.06 -1.27 -10.22
CA MET A 120 -0.63 -2.57 -9.86
C MET A 120 -1.18 -3.30 -11.08
N LEU A 121 -1.95 -2.62 -11.91
CA LEU A 121 -2.58 -3.21 -13.09
C LEU A 121 -1.56 -3.67 -14.12
N VAL A 122 -0.50 -2.90 -14.35
CA VAL A 122 0.61 -3.28 -15.26
C VAL A 122 1.30 -4.55 -14.78
N TYR A 123 1.51 -4.70 -13.48
CA TYR A 123 2.17 -5.88 -12.90
C TYR A 123 1.22 -7.03 -12.55
N GLY A 124 -0.07 -6.90 -12.85
CA GLY A 124 -1.05 -7.96 -12.59
C GLY A 124 -1.38 -8.17 -11.12
N VAL A 125 -1.14 -7.18 -10.28
CA VAL A 125 -1.47 -7.19 -8.85
C VAL A 125 -2.79 -6.48 -8.64
N ARG A 126 -3.79 -7.18 -8.11
CA ARG A 126 -5.15 -6.63 -7.99
C ARG A 126 -5.60 -6.38 -6.56
N ARG A 127 -4.81 -6.76 -5.57
CA ARG A 127 -5.14 -6.63 -4.15
C ARG A 127 -4.24 -5.57 -3.52
N LEU A 128 -4.83 -4.57 -2.87
CA LEU A 128 -4.12 -3.48 -2.21
C LEU A 128 -4.38 -3.50 -0.71
N LEU A 129 -3.34 -3.68 0.08
CA LEU A 129 -3.38 -3.53 1.54
C LEU A 129 -3.10 -2.06 1.89
N THR A 130 -4.08 -1.39 2.48
CA THR A 130 -3.99 0.03 2.83
C THR A 130 -4.84 0.36 4.05
N ASN A 131 -4.43 1.39 4.78
CA ASN A 131 -5.27 2.00 5.82
C ASN A 131 -6.15 3.15 5.27
N ASN A 132 -5.81 3.70 4.10
CA ASN A 132 -6.54 4.78 3.44
C ASN A 132 -7.54 4.24 2.41
N THR A 133 -8.47 3.41 2.85
CA THR A 133 -9.43 2.72 1.97
C THR A 133 -10.28 3.69 1.16
N ASP A 134 -10.68 4.81 1.73
CA ASP A 134 -11.52 5.81 1.07
C ASP A 134 -10.87 6.44 -0.16
N ASP A 135 -9.54 6.54 -0.16
CA ASP A 135 -8.80 7.10 -1.29
C ASP A 135 -8.84 6.18 -2.53
N PHE A 136 -9.06 4.88 -2.32
CA PHE A 136 -9.04 3.86 -3.37
C PHE A 136 -10.42 3.30 -3.76
N VAL A 137 -11.45 3.65 -3.04
CA VAL A 137 -12.84 3.17 -3.30
C VAL A 137 -13.29 3.43 -4.74
N ARG A 138 -12.87 4.54 -5.32
CA ARG A 138 -13.17 4.91 -6.72
C ARG A 138 -12.61 3.92 -7.75
N PHE A 139 -11.60 3.13 -7.37
CA PHE A 139 -10.95 2.15 -8.23
C PHE A 139 -11.44 0.71 -7.99
N ALA A 140 -12.54 0.54 -7.26
CA ALA A 140 -13.08 -0.78 -6.88
C ALA A 140 -13.44 -1.67 -8.08
N ALA A 141 -13.68 -1.09 -9.26
CA ALA A 141 -13.89 -1.88 -10.48
C ALA A 141 -12.60 -2.54 -11.01
N PHE A 142 -11.43 -2.09 -10.57
CA PHE A 142 -10.12 -2.54 -11.07
C PHE A 142 -9.33 -3.33 -10.04
N ILE A 143 -9.47 -3.00 -8.76
CA ILE A 143 -8.69 -3.59 -7.66
C ILE A 143 -9.60 -3.94 -6.47
N GLU A 144 -9.13 -4.89 -5.66
CA GLU A 144 -9.70 -5.19 -4.35
C GLU A 144 -8.90 -4.46 -3.28
N VAL A 145 -9.56 -3.62 -2.50
CA VAL A 145 -8.96 -2.92 -1.37
C VAL A 145 -9.09 -3.77 -0.11
N ILE A 146 -7.96 -4.11 0.50
CA ILE A 146 -7.90 -4.84 1.76
C ILE A 146 -7.63 -3.80 2.87
N PRO A 147 -8.59 -3.54 3.76
CA PRO A 147 -8.36 -2.60 4.85
C PRO A 147 -7.34 -3.17 5.84
N LEU A 148 -6.42 -2.33 6.31
CA LEU A 148 -5.47 -2.72 7.35
C LEU A 148 -6.20 -3.07 8.66
N VAL A 149 -7.21 -2.26 8.99
CA VAL A 149 -8.10 -2.50 10.13
C VAL A 149 -9.49 -2.75 9.57
N PRO A 150 -10.13 -3.89 9.91
CA PRO A 150 -11.50 -4.14 9.47
C PRO A 150 -12.42 -2.99 9.92
N PRO A 151 -13.42 -2.61 9.11
CA PRO A 151 -14.42 -1.64 9.55
C PRO A 151 -15.14 -2.17 10.80
N PRO A 152 -15.55 -1.29 11.73
CA PRO A 152 -16.32 -1.71 12.89
C PRO A 152 -17.56 -2.48 12.42
N ALA A 153 -17.87 -3.59 13.10
CA ALA A 153 -19.09 -4.36 12.82
C ALA A 153 -20.28 -3.40 12.85
N SER A 154 -21.08 -3.40 11.77
CA SER A 154 -22.33 -2.65 11.75
C SER A 154 -23.18 -3.14 12.92
N GLU A 155 -23.55 -2.23 13.83
CA GLU A 155 -24.50 -2.53 14.87
C GLU A 155 -25.77 -3.08 14.21
N PRO A 156 -26.34 -4.19 14.72
CA PRO A 156 -27.62 -4.65 14.23
C PRO A 156 -28.64 -3.52 14.45
N PRO A 157 -29.61 -3.33 13.54
CA PRO A 157 -30.63 -2.32 13.74
C PRO A 157 -31.30 -2.55 15.09
N PRO A 158 -31.62 -1.48 15.82
CA PRO A 158 -32.30 -1.62 17.12
C PRO A 158 -33.55 -2.46 16.91
N SER A 159 -33.67 -3.51 17.70
CA SER A 159 -34.87 -4.36 17.71
C SER A 159 -36.07 -3.49 18.02
N ALA A 160 -37.00 -3.52 17.11
CA ALA A 160 -38.29 -2.84 17.30
C ALA A 160 -39.09 -3.45 18.47
#